data_770a4369e221fbc62758592f8955dd0a
#
_entry.id   770a4369e221fbc62758592f8955dd0a
#
_cell.length_a   1.000
_cell.length_b   1.000
_cell.length_c   1.000
_cell.angle_alpha   90.00
_cell.angle_beta   90.00
_cell.angle_gamma   90.00
#
_symmetry.space_group_name_H-M   'P 1'
#
loop_
_entity.id
_entity.type
_entity.pdbx_description
1 polymer ?
#
loop_
_entity_poly.entity_id
_entity_poly.type
_entity_poly.pdbx_seq_one_letter_code
_entity_poly.pdbx_strand_id
1 'polypeptide(L)'
;MSEPYIQELFAERIGGNQYGKSTAIYKFEKIKRAKKAAQEAQPEVALIDMGVGEPDEMAYPEVIQTLQEEAAKPENRGYADNGGDDFKEAAARYMKDVFGVADIDWQTEVLHSIGSKTVLTMLPACFINPGDYVLMTVPGYPVLGSHAKYYGGHVHNLPLEAAND
;
A
#
# COMPACT_ATOMS: atom_id res chain seq x y z
N MET A 1 33.33 16.60 -7.39
CA MET A 1 32.47 17.10 -6.32
C MET A 1 32.35 15.98 -5.29
N SER A 2 32.64 16.24 -4.00
CA SER A 2 32.42 15.27 -2.94
C SER A 2 30.93 14.90 -2.89
N GLU A 3 30.63 13.64 -2.63
CA GLU A 3 29.25 13.21 -2.45
C GLU A 3 28.61 14.00 -1.30
N PRO A 4 27.30 14.27 -1.35
CA PRO A 4 26.61 14.94 -0.26
C PRO A 4 26.72 14.09 1.02
N TYR A 5 27.05 14.71 2.12
CA TYR A 5 27.15 14.07 3.45
C TYR A 5 25.95 13.16 3.77
N ILE A 6 24.74 13.55 3.37
CA ILE A 6 23.53 12.75 3.62
C ILE A 6 23.60 11.37 2.94
N GLN A 7 24.35 11.24 1.84
CA GLN A 7 24.46 9.98 1.12
C GLN A 7 25.17 8.90 1.94
N GLU A 8 26.09 9.30 2.81
CA GLU A 8 26.84 8.39 3.68
C GLU A 8 26.03 7.90 4.89
N LEU A 9 24.90 8.57 5.19
CA LEU A 9 24.03 8.26 6.31
C LEU A 9 22.93 7.23 6.01
N PHE A 10 22.73 6.87 4.74
CA PHE A 10 21.69 5.88 4.40
C PHE A 10 22.05 4.49 4.93
N ALA A 11 21.06 3.85 5.55
CA ALA A 11 21.23 2.51 6.09
C ALA A 11 21.50 1.48 4.98
N GLU A 12 22.40 0.51 5.26
CA GLU A 12 22.77 -0.55 4.31
C GLU A 12 21.56 -1.35 3.82
N ARG A 13 20.56 -1.59 4.66
CA ARG A 13 19.34 -2.32 4.31
C ARG A 13 18.51 -1.67 3.18
N ILE A 14 18.69 -0.37 2.91
CA ILE A 14 18.03 0.34 1.80
C ILE A 14 18.99 0.67 0.66
N GLY A 15 20.25 0.22 0.75
CA GLY A 15 21.27 0.40 -0.28
C GLY A 15 22.47 1.24 0.16
N GLY A 16 22.51 1.72 1.40
CA GLY A 16 23.63 2.51 1.93
C GLY A 16 23.99 3.69 1.04
N ASN A 17 25.26 3.90 0.79
CA ASN A 17 25.77 4.96 -0.08
C ASN A 17 25.35 4.83 -1.56
N GLN A 18 24.75 3.71 -1.96
CA GLN A 18 24.19 3.50 -3.31
C GLN A 18 22.70 3.84 -3.39
N TYR A 19 22.05 4.21 -2.29
CA TYR A 19 20.64 4.57 -2.28
C TYR A 19 20.34 5.72 -3.26
N GLY A 20 19.34 5.50 -4.11
CA GLY A 20 18.93 6.47 -5.14
C GLY A 20 19.86 6.55 -6.37
N LYS A 21 21.03 5.89 -6.36
CA LYS A 21 21.96 5.85 -7.52
C LYS A 21 21.65 4.68 -8.46
N SER A 22 20.79 3.76 -8.06
CA SER A 22 20.35 2.65 -8.90
C SER A 22 19.61 3.16 -10.15
N THR A 23 19.89 2.56 -11.28
CA THR A 23 19.13 2.75 -12.53
C THR A 23 17.77 2.04 -12.50
N ALA A 24 17.52 1.23 -11.46
CA ALA A 24 16.25 0.54 -11.28
C ALA A 24 15.16 1.54 -10.89
N ILE A 25 14.39 1.95 -11.87
CA ILE A 25 13.22 2.81 -11.68
C ILE A 25 12.04 1.93 -11.26
N TYR A 26 11.31 2.37 -10.23
CA TYR A 26 10.09 1.71 -9.79
C TYR A 26 9.10 1.53 -10.96
N LYS A 27 8.51 0.34 -11.09
CA LYS A 27 7.75 -0.04 -12.30
C LYS A 27 6.63 0.94 -12.67
N PHE A 28 5.91 1.47 -11.69
CA PHE A 28 4.84 2.45 -11.95
C PHE A 28 5.36 3.81 -12.39
N GLU A 29 6.54 4.20 -11.96
CA GLU A 29 7.20 5.41 -12.48
C GLU A 29 7.64 5.22 -13.94
N LYS A 30 8.11 4.02 -14.32
CA LYS A 30 8.40 3.70 -15.74
C LYS A 30 7.14 3.80 -16.61
N ILE A 31 6.02 3.25 -16.12
CA ILE A 31 4.73 3.31 -16.82
C ILE A 31 4.28 4.77 -16.98
N LYS A 32 4.35 5.57 -15.89
CA LYS A 32 4.00 6.99 -15.93
C LYS A 32 4.82 7.78 -16.96
N ARG A 33 6.12 7.54 -17.01
CA ARG A 33 7.01 8.19 -18.00
C ARG A 33 6.70 7.75 -19.42
N ALA A 34 6.48 6.44 -19.64
CA ALA A 34 6.11 5.92 -20.95
C ALA A 34 4.76 6.48 -21.43
N LYS A 35 3.76 6.55 -20.54
CA LYS A 35 2.46 7.16 -20.81
C LYS A 35 2.61 8.62 -21.25
N LYS A 36 3.35 9.42 -20.48
CA LYS A 36 3.60 10.82 -20.81
C LYS A 36 4.28 10.97 -22.17
N ALA A 37 5.32 10.20 -22.45
CA ALA A 37 6.04 10.23 -23.73
C ALA A 37 5.12 9.83 -24.90
N ALA A 38 4.25 8.83 -24.73
CA ALA A 38 3.29 8.43 -25.76
C ALA A 38 2.26 9.52 -26.04
N GLN A 39 1.74 10.19 -25.02
CA GLN A 39 0.80 11.31 -25.15
C GLN A 39 1.42 12.52 -25.83
N GLU A 40 2.69 12.81 -25.51
CA GLU A 40 3.45 13.92 -26.16
C GLU A 40 3.76 13.62 -27.62
N ALA A 41 4.03 12.35 -27.96
CA ALA A 41 4.33 11.95 -29.33
C ALA A 41 3.10 11.90 -30.25
N GLN A 42 1.92 11.59 -29.70
CA GLN A 42 0.67 11.45 -30.46
C GLN A 42 -0.50 12.06 -29.66
N PRO A 43 -0.56 13.39 -29.53
CA PRO A 43 -1.55 14.07 -28.69
C PRO A 43 -3.00 13.89 -29.16
N GLU A 44 -3.21 13.59 -30.43
CA GLU A 44 -4.53 13.33 -31.03
C GLU A 44 -5.05 11.91 -30.78
N VAL A 45 -4.20 10.99 -30.28
CA VAL A 45 -4.59 9.62 -29.99
C VAL A 45 -5.00 9.50 -28.52
N ALA A 46 -6.23 9.11 -28.26
CA ALA A 46 -6.71 8.82 -26.90
C ALA A 46 -5.97 7.61 -26.32
N LEU A 47 -5.27 7.81 -25.22
CA LEU A 47 -4.59 6.73 -24.51
C LEU A 47 -5.55 6.05 -23.54
N ILE A 48 -5.75 4.73 -23.69
CA ILE A 48 -6.47 3.91 -22.74
C ILE A 48 -5.45 3.34 -21.76
N ASP A 49 -5.52 3.78 -20.49
CA ASP A 49 -4.59 3.33 -19.45
C ASP A 49 -5.12 2.07 -18.76
N MET A 50 -4.46 0.95 -19.03
CA MET A 50 -4.74 -0.34 -18.38
C MET A 50 -3.59 -0.75 -17.43
N GLY A 51 -2.69 0.17 -17.10
CA GLY A 51 -1.47 -0.12 -16.33
C GLY A 51 -1.62 0.03 -14.82
N VAL A 52 -2.62 0.79 -14.37
CA VAL A 52 -2.87 1.04 -12.95
C VAL A 52 -4.34 0.76 -12.66
N GLY A 53 -4.59 -0.09 -11.67
CA GLY A 53 -5.94 -0.32 -11.14
C GLY A 53 -6.26 0.75 -10.10
N GLU A 54 -7.03 1.76 -10.50
CA GLU A 54 -7.56 2.80 -9.61
C GLU A 54 -9.03 3.06 -9.93
N PRO A 55 -9.83 3.53 -8.96
CA PRO A 55 -11.21 3.89 -9.22
C PRO A 55 -11.29 5.02 -10.26
N ASP A 56 -12.12 4.84 -11.28
CA ASP A 56 -12.41 5.82 -12.33
C ASP A 56 -13.74 6.53 -12.11
N GLU A 57 -14.58 5.99 -11.22
CA GLU A 57 -15.83 6.60 -10.80
C GLU A 57 -15.67 7.41 -9.51
N MET A 58 -16.50 8.41 -9.36
CA MET A 58 -16.57 9.21 -8.13
C MET A 58 -17.14 8.38 -6.98
N ALA A 59 -16.72 8.72 -5.75
CA ALA A 59 -17.36 8.16 -4.56
C ALA A 59 -18.87 8.47 -4.56
N TYR A 60 -19.65 7.59 -3.94
CA TYR A 60 -21.10 7.81 -3.81
C TYR A 60 -21.38 9.17 -3.13
N PRO A 61 -22.43 9.90 -3.58
CA PRO A 61 -22.75 11.23 -3.03
C PRO A 61 -22.89 11.23 -1.51
N GLU A 62 -23.45 10.18 -0.94
CA GLU A 62 -23.62 10.03 0.51
C GLU A 62 -22.29 9.98 1.26
N VAL A 63 -21.28 9.35 0.67
CA VAL A 63 -19.91 9.30 1.26
C VAL A 63 -19.28 10.68 1.24
N ILE A 64 -19.43 11.42 0.14
CA ILE A 64 -18.88 12.77 -0.01
C ILE A 64 -19.57 13.71 0.98
N GLN A 65 -20.90 13.66 1.07
CA GLN A 65 -21.68 14.47 1.99
C GLN A 65 -21.30 14.20 3.44
N THR A 66 -21.27 12.93 3.83
CA THR A 66 -20.87 12.53 5.20
C THR A 66 -19.48 13.04 5.53
N LEU A 67 -18.51 12.90 4.62
CA LEU A 67 -17.16 13.41 4.84
C LEU A 67 -17.13 14.93 5.07
N GLN A 68 -17.91 15.68 4.29
CA GLN A 68 -18.00 17.14 4.44
C GLN A 68 -18.63 17.56 5.78
N GLU A 69 -19.70 16.87 6.19
CA GLU A 69 -20.39 17.11 7.45
C GLU A 69 -19.52 16.78 8.66
N GLU A 70 -18.87 15.61 8.64
CA GLU A 70 -18.04 15.15 9.74
C GLU A 70 -16.73 15.95 9.85
N ALA A 71 -16.12 16.34 8.74
CA ALA A 71 -14.91 17.17 8.75
C ALA A 71 -15.13 18.57 9.35
N ALA A 72 -16.37 19.08 9.33
CA ALA A 72 -16.72 20.37 9.90
C ALA A 72 -16.97 20.33 11.41
N LYS A 73 -17.08 19.16 12.02
CA LYS A 73 -17.39 18.99 13.43
C LYS A 73 -16.16 19.18 14.32
N PRO A 74 -16.22 20.04 15.35
CA PRO A 74 -15.09 20.27 16.25
C PRO A 74 -14.61 19.03 17.00
N GLU A 75 -15.50 18.09 17.30
CA GLU A 75 -15.20 16.83 17.98
C GLU A 75 -14.28 15.91 17.17
N ASN A 76 -14.31 16.01 15.84
CA ASN A 76 -13.52 15.18 14.94
C ASN A 76 -12.08 15.69 14.68
N ARG A 77 -11.66 16.76 15.40
CA ARG A 77 -10.30 17.31 15.27
C ARG A 77 -9.24 16.61 16.11
N GLY A 78 -9.65 15.71 17.00
CA GLY A 78 -8.76 15.01 17.94
C GLY A 78 -8.00 13.84 17.31
N TYR A 79 -7.13 13.27 18.10
CA TYR A 79 -6.49 12.01 17.74
C TYR A 79 -7.46 10.84 17.95
N ALA A 80 -7.42 9.86 17.06
CA ALA A 80 -8.21 8.64 17.16
C ALA A 80 -7.34 7.40 17.48
N ASP A 81 -6.15 7.59 18.02
CA ASP A 81 -5.19 6.55 18.41
C ASP A 81 -5.18 5.33 17.46
N ASN A 82 -5.76 4.20 17.90
CA ASN A 82 -5.89 2.97 17.11
C ASN A 82 -7.16 2.93 16.24
N GLY A 83 -7.80 4.07 16.02
CA GLY A 83 -9.08 4.22 15.31
C GLY A 83 -10.25 4.45 16.25
N GLY A 84 -11.24 5.22 15.80
CA GLY A 84 -12.48 5.46 16.54
C GLY A 84 -13.28 4.17 16.70
N ASP A 85 -13.99 4.05 17.82
CA ASP A 85 -14.79 2.86 18.13
C ASP A 85 -15.93 2.66 17.11
N ASP A 86 -16.55 3.73 16.67
CA ASP A 86 -17.57 3.72 15.62
C ASP A 86 -17.07 3.14 14.29
N PHE A 87 -15.84 3.49 13.90
CA PHE A 87 -15.19 2.90 12.72
C PHE A 87 -14.94 1.41 12.92
N LYS A 88 -14.39 1.00 14.07
CA LYS A 88 -14.07 -0.40 14.37
C LYS A 88 -15.31 -1.27 14.42
N GLU A 89 -16.37 -0.80 15.05
CA GLU A 89 -17.68 -1.48 15.05
C GLU A 89 -18.26 -1.61 13.65
N ALA A 90 -18.20 -0.54 12.85
CA ALA A 90 -18.66 -0.56 11.48
C ALA A 90 -17.87 -1.55 10.61
N ALA A 91 -16.55 -1.64 10.81
CA ALA A 91 -15.70 -2.61 10.13
C ALA A 91 -16.05 -4.05 10.49
N ALA A 92 -16.23 -4.37 11.78
CA ALA A 92 -16.65 -5.70 12.22
C ALA A 92 -18.03 -6.09 11.66
N ARG A 93 -18.98 -5.14 11.68
CA ARG A 93 -20.31 -5.34 11.08
C ARG A 93 -20.21 -5.58 9.57
N TYR A 94 -19.41 -4.81 8.87
CA TYR A 94 -19.18 -4.99 7.43
C TYR A 94 -18.61 -6.37 7.09
N MET A 95 -17.63 -6.85 7.87
CA MET A 95 -17.07 -8.19 7.71
C MET A 95 -18.13 -9.27 7.89
N LYS A 96 -19.02 -9.11 8.86
CA LYS A 96 -20.14 -10.02 9.07
C LYS A 96 -21.13 -9.99 7.91
N ASP A 97 -21.59 -8.80 7.53
CA ASP A 97 -22.71 -8.63 6.60
C ASP A 97 -22.31 -8.96 5.15
N VAL A 98 -21.07 -8.62 4.76
CA VAL A 98 -20.61 -8.79 3.38
C VAL A 98 -19.85 -10.10 3.17
N PHE A 99 -19.03 -10.50 4.14
CA PHE A 99 -18.15 -11.68 4.01
C PHE A 99 -18.58 -12.87 4.88
N GLY A 100 -19.61 -12.74 5.71
CA GLY A 100 -20.06 -13.80 6.61
C GLY A 100 -19.08 -14.11 7.75
N VAL A 101 -18.10 -13.26 8.01
CA VAL A 101 -17.16 -13.40 9.10
C VAL A 101 -17.81 -12.86 10.38
N ALA A 102 -18.37 -13.76 11.17
CA ALA A 102 -19.02 -13.42 12.45
C ALA A 102 -18.00 -13.37 13.59
N ASP A 103 -18.46 -12.83 14.73
CA ASP A 103 -17.77 -12.90 16.03
C ASP A 103 -16.42 -12.18 16.10
N ILE A 104 -16.21 -11.15 15.27
CA ILE A 104 -15.07 -10.25 15.40
C ILE A 104 -15.28 -9.35 16.62
N ASP A 105 -14.40 -9.47 17.61
CA ASP A 105 -14.31 -8.51 18.71
C ASP A 105 -13.64 -7.22 18.22
N TRP A 106 -14.44 -6.23 17.90
CA TRP A 106 -13.93 -4.97 17.34
C TRP A 106 -12.98 -4.23 18.30
N GLN A 107 -13.04 -4.47 19.60
CA GLN A 107 -12.17 -3.81 20.58
C GLN A 107 -10.73 -4.33 20.52
N THR A 108 -10.55 -5.60 20.24
CA THR A 108 -9.25 -6.28 20.29
C THR A 108 -8.75 -6.75 18.93
N GLU A 109 -9.62 -6.93 17.94
CA GLU A 109 -9.28 -7.52 16.64
C GLU A 109 -9.35 -6.54 15.47
N VAL A 110 -9.75 -5.27 15.70
CA VAL A 110 -9.85 -4.26 14.64
C VAL A 110 -8.94 -3.07 14.93
N LEU A 111 -8.10 -2.75 13.97
CA LEU A 111 -7.26 -1.55 13.95
C LEU A 111 -7.55 -0.71 12.71
N HIS A 112 -7.54 0.61 12.87
CA HIS A 112 -7.58 1.54 11.76
C HIS A 112 -6.21 1.66 11.09
N SER A 113 -6.20 1.79 9.78
CA SER A 113 -4.99 2.11 9.01
C SER A 113 -5.30 3.12 7.90
N ILE A 114 -4.32 3.96 7.60
CA ILE A 114 -4.37 4.89 6.46
C ILE A 114 -4.10 4.08 5.18
N GLY A 115 -5.11 3.33 4.74
CA GLY A 115 -5.02 2.41 3.61
C GLY A 115 -4.24 1.12 3.91
N SER A 116 -4.43 0.10 3.09
CA SER A 116 -3.81 -1.22 3.25
C SER A 116 -2.29 -1.22 3.09
N LYS A 117 -1.73 -0.29 2.31
CA LYS A 117 -0.27 -0.23 2.08
C LYS A 117 0.48 -0.01 3.39
N THR A 118 0.00 0.84 4.29
CA THR A 118 0.63 1.09 5.59
C THR A 118 0.76 -0.19 6.40
N VAL A 119 -0.30 -0.99 6.48
CA VAL A 119 -0.26 -2.29 7.17
C VAL A 119 0.75 -3.22 6.51
N LEU A 120 0.73 -3.35 5.19
CA LEU A 120 1.67 -4.20 4.46
C LEU A 120 3.15 -3.80 4.67
N THR A 121 3.42 -2.53 4.94
CA THR A 121 4.77 -2.05 5.24
C THR A 121 5.18 -2.29 6.69
N MET A 122 4.22 -2.30 7.62
CA MET A 122 4.47 -2.47 9.05
C MET A 122 4.51 -3.93 9.49
N LEU A 123 3.74 -4.82 8.84
CA LEU A 123 3.73 -6.25 9.18
C LEU A 123 5.12 -6.90 9.26
N PRO A 124 6.06 -6.64 8.34
CA PRO A 124 7.40 -7.19 8.44
C PRO A 124 8.15 -6.77 9.70
N ALA A 125 7.94 -5.55 10.19
CA ALA A 125 8.55 -5.10 11.44
C ALA A 125 8.05 -5.89 12.66
N CYS A 126 6.83 -6.42 12.60
CA CYS A 126 6.21 -7.19 13.68
C CYS A 126 6.56 -8.68 13.64
N PHE A 127 6.77 -9.25 12.44
CA PHE A 127 6.77 -10.70 12.27
C PHE A 127 8.03 -11.27 11.60
N ILE A 128 8.91 -10.45 11.02
CA ILE A 128 10.07 -10.93 10.25
C ILE A 128 11.37 -10.69 10.98
N ASN A 129 12.09 -11.77 11.22
CA ASN A 129 13.49 -11.75 11.65
C ASN A 129 14.43 -12.03 10.47
N PRO A 130 15.73 -11.69 10.57
CA PRO A 130 16.71 -12.07 9.55
C PRO A 130 16.72 -13.58 9.30
N GLY A 131 16.55 -13.97 8.03
CA GLY A 131 16.50 -15.37 7.62
C GLY A 131 15.09 -15.95 7.48
N ASP A 132 14.06 -15.29 7.97
CA ASP A 132 12.67 -15.75 7.79
C ASP A 132 12.21 -15.63 6.32
N TYR A 133 11.18 -16.40 5.97
CA TYR A 133 10.63 -16.43 4.62
C TYR A 133 9.23 -15.82 4.57
N VAL A 134 9.00 -14.98 3.56
CA VAL A 134 7.69 -14.47 3.18
C VAL A 134 7.26 -15.09 1.86
N LEU A 135 6.07 -15.68 1.82
CA LEU A 135 5.47 -16.22 0.61
C LEU A 135 4.71 -15.13 -0.12
N MET A 136 4.99 -14.97 -1.41
CA MET A 136 4.36 -13.95 -2.26
C MET A 136 3.83 -14.57 -3.55
N THR A 137 2.59 -14.26 -3.92
CA THR A 137 2.07 -14.65 -5.23
C THR A 137 2.75 -13.87 -6.36
N VAL A 138 2.97 -14.53 -7.49
CA VAL A 138 3.51 -13.90 -8.70
C VAL A 138 2.65 -14.32 -9.91
N PRO A 139 1.97 -13.34 -10.56
CA PRO A 139 1.96 -11.89 -10.28
C PRO A 139 1.28 -11.55 -8.96
N GLY A 140 1.72 -10.46 -8.31
CA GLY A 140 1.17 -10.01 -7.03
C GLY A 140 1.65 -8.61 -6.64
N TYR A 141 1.07 -8.07 -5.57
CA TYR A 141 1.42 -6.74 -5.07
C TYR A 141 2.71 -6.80 -4.23
N PRO A 142 3.78 -6.08 -4.61
CA PRO A 142 5.13 -6.37 -4.12
C PRO A 142 5.47 -5.78 -2.75
N VAL A 143 4.60 -4.99 -2.13
CA VAL A 143 4.94 -4.13 -0.97
C VAL A 143 5.42 -4.95 0.22
N LEU A 144 4.68 -5.99 0.63
CA LEU A 144 5.05 -6.83 1.77
C LEU A 144 6.45 -7.46 1.57
N GLY A 145 6.68 -8.10 0.42
CA GLY A 145 7.96 -8.74 0.13
C GLY A 145 9.13 -7.75 0.05
N SER A 146 8.89 -6.55 -0.49
CA SER A 146 9.92 -5.51 -0.54
C SER A 146 10.33 -5.06 0.86
N HIS A 147 9.37 -4.90 1.76
CA HIS A 147 9.65 -4.48 3.15
C HIS A 147 10.22 -5.62 3.99
N ALA A 148 9.81 -6.86 3.77
CA ALA A 148 10.42 -8.02 4.45
C ALA A 148 11.93 -8.07 4.26
N LYS A 149 12.43 -7.74 3.07
CA LYS A 149 13.87 -7.67 2.77
C LYS A 149 14.60 -6.63 3.62
N TYR A 150 13.95 -5.53 4.01
CA TYR A 150 14.56 -4.51 4.89
C TYR A 150 14.82 -5.03 6.31
N TYR A 151 14.12 -6.10 6.70
CA TYR A 151 14.30 -6.78 7.99
C TYR A 151 15.13 -8.07 7.86
N GLY A 152 15.79 -8.29 6.71
CA GLY A 152 16.63 -9.47 6.47
C GLY A 152 15.86 -10.73 6.11
N GLY A 153 14.56 -10.62 5.80
CA GLY A 153 13.73 -11.72 5.33
C GLY A 153 13.97 -12.05 3.86
N HIS A 154 13.65 -13.27 3.50
CA HIS A 154 13.68 -13.79 2.14
C HIS A 154 12.27 -13.83 1.55
N VAL A 155 12.17 -13.60 0.23
CA VAL A 155 10.89 -13.72 -0.49
C VAL A 155 10.92 -15.00 -1.31
N HIS A 156 9.95 -15.88 -1.08
CA HIS A 156 9.69 -17.05 -1.91
C HIS A 156 8.44 -16.77 -2.77
N ASN A 157 8.61 -16.88 -4.08
CA ASN A 157 7.55 -16.62 -5.05
C ASN A 157 6.70 -17.87 -5.27
N LEU A 158 5.39 -17.71 -5.18
CA LEU A 158 4.38 -18.70 -5.51
C LEU A 158 3.76 -18.29 -6.86
N PRO A 159 4.14 -18.90 -7.99
CA PRO A 159 3.54 -18.55 -9.26
C PRO A 159 2.06 -18.92 -9.30
N LEU A 160 1.23 -18.00 -9.80
CA LEU A 160 -0.17 -18.25 -10.12
C LEU A 160 -0.22 -18.89 -11.51
N GLU A 161 -0.44 -20.19 -11.56
CA GLU A 161 -0.52 -20.98 -12.79
C GLU A 161 -1.91 -21.55 -12.94
N ALA A 162 -2.41 -21.67 -14.17
CA ALA A 162 -3.73 -22.24 -14.44
C ALA A 162 -3.89 -23.68 -13.92
N ALA A 163 -2.78 -24.37 -13.71
CA ALA A 163 -2.77 -25.72 -13.13
C ALA A 163 -3.00 -25.74 -11.61
N ASN A 164 -2.99 -24.58 -10.96
CA ASN A 164 -3.14 -24.45 -9.51
C ASN A 164 -4.52 -23.88 -9.11
N ASP A 165 -5.49 -23.79 -10.05
CA ASP A 165 -6.88 -23.37 -9.82
C ASP A 165 -7.70 -24.45 -9.12
#